data_5a773ec17fade249ab71d7720f9293e1
#
_entry.id   5a773ec17fade249ab71d7720f9293e1
#
_cell.length_a   1.000
_cell.length_b   1.000
_cell.length_c   1.000
_cell.angle_alpha   90.00
_cell.angle_beta   90.00
_cell.angle_gamma   90.00
#
_symmetry.space_group_name_H-M   'P 1'
#
loop_
_entity.id
_entity.type
_entity.pdbx_description
1 polymer ?
#
loop_
_entity_poly.entity_id
_entity_poly.type
_entity_poly.pdbx_seq_one_letter_code
_entity_poly.pdbx_strand_id
1 'polypeptide(L)'
;MKKSLFYYLFAVLCAVNLFSSCSENESIAVPIDSELAGKYKGKLDVSISQNGTEIPGGTINSQIINVTKAGDNAVSLSITDFSFMGIEIGDINLENCVLTANGDNYEFTGTTKVEAELLTADVDATGVFSNESLNLNLDIDATLTGGVKQAVKVTYSGTRLKGDESSEAKITSFVFDRKVAEVDSLVIGESVINEEAKTITFMVADTAKVEYLTALVPTIEVSKGATVVPASGEAQDFSNGKVVTYTVTAEDGTVAEYKASISGNVVVYDFENWTVDKTQTGEENQYPIAEGGWASCNQAVLFIKAFGAFAIPPISYTGGWPITSTQDVHSGKLAASMESVDTQGSDNMMGQKVPKVTAGSLFLGNFNPVAAMSPGGAMKTTEFGIPYYKEPVKVTGYYKYTPGTEFYNADGKLQEGVTDKCSLSAVLYEVSNENETLYGDDIYASDKIVAKVIFTSDQVVEEYTPFELNLKYVKEYNPEKLYKFAVIFSASADGAAYNAAVGSKLVVDNVAIINK
;
A
#
# COMPACT_ATOMS: atom_id res chain seq x y z
N MET A 1 -9.86 -5.33 75.45
CA MET A 1 -9.23 -6.63 75.57
C MET A 1 -8.81 -7.25 74.20
N LYS A 2 -8.35 -6.44 73.24
CA LYS A 2 -7.86 -6.96 71.93
C LYS A 2 -6.41 -6.51 71.60
N LYS A 3 -5.72 -5.77 72.46
CA LYS A 3 -4.33 -5.35 72.24
C LYS A 3 -3.28 -6.19 72.99
N SER A 4 -3.67 -7.05 73.92
CA SER A 4 -2.74 -7.88 74.68
C SER A 4 -2.46 -9.23 74.02
N LEU A 5 -3.29 -9.70 73.08
CA LEU A 5 -3.10 -10.97 72.40
C LEU A 5 -2.05 -10.89 71.29
N PHE A 6 -1.87 -9.67 70.69
CA PHE A 6 -0.88 -9.45 69.61
C PHE A 6 0.54 -9.41 70.13
N TYR A 7 0.77 -8.94 71.36
CA TYR A 7 2.11 -8.92 71.98
C TYR A 7 2.58 -10.26 72.49
N TYR A 8 1.65 -11.19 72.83
CA TYR A 8 1.99 -12.58 73.23
C TYR A 8 2.34 -13.44 72.03
N LEU A 9 1.77 -13.19 70.85
CA LEU A 9 2.13 -13.95 69.65
C LEU A 9 3.50 -13.56 69.12
N PHE A 10 3.93 -12.28 69.28
CA PHE A 10 5.24 -11.79 68.88
C PHE A 10 6.36 -12.22 69.88
N ALA A 11 6.04 -12.40 71.16
CA ALA A 11 6.97 -12.87 72.18
C ALA A 11 7.27 -14.38 72.09
N VAL A 12 6.35 -15.21 71.58
CA VAL A 12 6.53 -16.64 71.37
C VAL A 12 7.39 -16.92 70.12
N LEU A 13 7.36 -16.03 69.11
CA LEU A 13 8.20 -16.16 67.91
C LEU A 13 9.67 -15.79 68.17
N CYS A 14 10.02 -15.01 69.22
CA CYS A 14 11.35 -14.65 69.60
C CYS A 14 12.04 -15.59 70.55
N ALA A 15 11.36 -16.62 71.12
CA ALA A 15 11.91 -17.52 72.14
C ALA A 15 12.35 -18.89 71.61
N VAL A 16 12.32 -19.14 70.28
CA VAL A 16 12.75 -20.44 69.71
C VAL A 16 14.13 -20.39 69.09
N ASN A 17 14.83 -19.26 69.14
CA ASN A 17 16.16 -19.12 68.53
C ASN A 17 17.34 -19.06 69.54
N LEU A 18 17.36 -19.91 70.58
CA LEU A 18 18.50 -20.09 71.46
C LEU A 18 18.85 -21.55 71.70
N PHE A 19 19.14 -22.27 70.63
CA PHE A 19 20.02 -23.43 70.70
C PHE A 19 20.91 -23.41 69.46
N SER A 20 22.01 -22.69 69.53
CA SER A 20 23.11 -22.79 68.58
C SER A 20 23.82 -24.12 68.79
N SER A 21 23.62 -25.04 67.88
CA SER A 21 24.61 -26.05 67.58
C SER A 21 25.46 -25.49 66.42
N CYS A 22 26.75 -25.31 66.68
CA CYS A 22 27.73 -25.09 65.61
C CYS A 22 27.73 -26.34 64.71
N SER A 23 27.11 -26.23 63.57
CA SER A 23 27.48 -26.93 62.34
C SER A 23 27.99 -25.84 61.42
N GLU A 24 29.15 -26.01 60.84
CA GLU A 24 29.62 -25.23 59.73
C GLU A 24 28.55 -25.31 58.63
N ASN A 25 27.68 -24.30 58.56
CA ASN A 25 26.86 -24.08 57.39
C ASN A 25 27.79 -23.53 56.32
N GLU A 26 28.29 -24.41 55.47
CA GLU A 26 28.64 -23.97 54.13
C GLU A 26 27.38 -23.23 53.60
N SER A 27 27.45 -21.91 53.51
CA SER A 27 26.47 -21.13 52.82
C SER A 27 26.53 -21.61 51.36
N ILE A 28 25.56 -22.42 50.94
CA ILE A 28 25.44 -22.84 49.56
C ILE A 28 25.29 -21.52 48.78
N ALA A 29 26.37 -21.14 48.06
CA ALA A 29 26.34 -19.93 47.24
C ALA A 29 25.26 -20.09 46.19
N VAL A 30 24.34 -19.11 46.13
CA VAL A 30 23.27 -19.12 45.13
C VAL A 30 23.91 -19.04 43.73
N PRO A 31 23.63 -19.92 42.79
CA PRO A 31 24.27 -19.98 41.48
C PRO A 31 23.78 -18.88 40.54
N ILE A 32 23.88 -17.62 40.97
CA ILE A 32 23.27 -16.48 40.26
C ILE A 32 23.83 -16.36 38.85
N ASP A 33 25.16 -16.36 38.69
CA ASP A 33 25.79 -16.12 37.39
C ASP A 33 25.53 -17.23 36.37
N SER A 34 25.40 -18.48 36.82
CA SER A 34 25.22 -19.65 35.93
C SER A 34 23.76 -19.99 35.66
N GLU A 35 22.86 -19.74 36.62
CA GLU A 35 21.50 -20.27 36.56
C GLU A 35 20.41 -19.17 36.55
N LEU A 36 20.64 -18.03 37.20
CA LEU A 36 19.60 -17.02 37.39
C LEU A 36 19.81 -15.73 36.58
N ALA A 37 21.06 -15.25 36.46
CA ALA A 37 21.35 -14.05 35.69
C ALA A 37 21.12 -14.29 34.19
N GLY A 38 20.62 -13.28 33.49
CA GLY A 38 20.33 -13.34 32.07
C GLY A 38 19.03 -12.61 31.70
N LYS A 39 18.66 -12.73 30.43
CA LYS A 39 17.40 -12.18 29.92
C LYS A 39 16.32 -13.24 30.03
N TYR A 40 15.15 -12.84 30.51
CA TYR A 40 13.96 -13.66 30.55
C TYR A 40 12.92 -13.06 29.59
N LYS A 41 12.40 -13.86 28.68
CA LYS A 41 11.35 -13.47 27.74
C LYS A 41 10.05 -14.16 28.13
N GLY A 42 8.98 -13.40 28.27
CA GLY A 42 7.73 -13.93 28.74
C GLY A 42 6.51 -13.06 28.49
N LYS A 43 5.40 -13.54 29.02
CA LYS A 43 4.10 -12.88 29.00
C LYS A 43 3.94 -12.01 30.24
N LEU A 44 3.44 -10.78 30.05
CA LEU A 44 3.08 -9.86 31.12
C LEU A 44 1.59 -9.53 31.00
N ASP A 45 0.81 -9.89 32.03
CA ASP A 45 -0.63 -9.59 32.13
C ASP A 45 -0.86 -8.47 33.14
N VAL A 46 -1.63 -7.48 32.76
CA VAL A 46 -1.99 -6.31 33.59
C VAL A 46 -3.45 -6.39 33.96
N SER A 47 -3.77 -6.14 35.22
CA SER A 47 -5.14 -5.91 35.72
C SER A 47 -5.22 -4.63 36.53
N ILE A 48 -6.36 -3.97 36.46
CA ILE A 48 -6.65 -2.69 37.11
C ILE A 48 -7.73 -2.90 38.15
N SER A 49 -7.50 -2.47 39.38
CA SER A 49 -8.52 -2.52 40.43
C SER A 49 -9.46 -1.31 40.34
N GLN A 50 -10.73 -1.57 40.08
CA GLN A 50 -11.78 -0.56 40.08
C GLN A 50 -12.88 -0.94 41.10
N ASN A 51 -13.05 -0.11 42.13
CA ASN A 51 -14.03 -0.35 43.21
C ASN A 51 -13.93 -1.74 43.88
N GLY A 52 -12.71 -2.27 44.02
CA GLY A 52 -12.44 -3.57 44.61
C GLY A 52 -12.66 -4.78 43.67
N THR A 53 -12.93 -4.54 42.38
CA THR A 53 -13.02 -5.56 41.34
C THR A 53 -11.82 -5.44 40.42
N GLU A 54 -11.14 -6.54 40.12
CA GLU A 54 -10.05 -6.58 39.13
C GLU A 54 -10.64 -6.69 37.73
N ILE A 55 -10.21 -5.76 36.84
CA ILE A 55 -10.60 -5.70 35.44
C ILE A 55 -9.34 -5.94 34.60
N PRO A 56 -9.36 -6.86 33.60
CA PRO A 56 -8.23 -7.04 32.69
C PRO A 56 -7.86 -5.72 32.03
N GLY A 57 -6.61 -5.28 32.20
CA GLY A 57 -6.05 -4.08 31.59
C GLY A 57 -5.37 -4.35 30.25
N GLY A 58 -4.92 -5.58 30.02
CA GLY A 58 -4.26 -6.00 28.78
C GLY A 58 -3.10 -6.98 29.01
N THR A 59 -2.52 -7.44 27.92
CA THR A 59 -1.43 -8.42 27.90
C THR A 59 -0.32 -7.97 26.97
N ILE A 60 0.94 -8.11 27.41
CA ILE A 60 2.14 -7.98 26.57
C ILE A 60 2.72 -9.38 26.41
N ASN A 61 2.72 -9.93 25.19
CA ASN A 61 3.10 -11.32 24.94
C ASN A 61 4.60 -11.57 24.87
N SER A 62 5.44 -10.53 24.85
CA SER A 62 6.87 -10.67 24.60
C SER A 62 7.70 -9.63 25.38
N GLN A 63 7.49 -9.61 26.71
CA GLN A 63 8.25 -8.72 27.60
C GLN A 63 9.59 -9.34 27.97
N ILE A 64 10.66 -8.58 27.86
CA ILE A 64 11.99 -8.93 28.35
C ILE A 64 12.19 -8.34 29.75
N ILE A 65 12.66 -9.20 30.68
CA ILE A 65 13.21 -8.78 31.97
C ILE A 65 14.67 -9.18 32.01
N ASN A 66 15.54 -8.22 32.27
CA ASN A 66 16.96 -8.47 32.44
C ASN A 66 17.28 -8.67 33.92
N VAL A 67 17.91 -9.79 34.25
CA VAL A 67 18.31 -10.17 35.61
C VAL A 67 19.84 -10.11 35.72
N THR A 68 20.35 -9.32 36.66
CA THR A 68 21.78 -9.18 36.91
C THR A 68 22.09 -9.50 38.36
N LYS A 69 23.32 -9.97 38.62
CA LYS A 69 23.81 -10.21 39.97
C LYS A 69 24.03 -8.86 40.70
N ALA A 70 23.45 -8.73 41.88
CA ALA A 70 23.60 -7.57 42.74
C ALA A 70 24.49 -7.88 43.99
N GLY A 71 24.63 -9.14 44.35
CA GLY A 71 25.40 -9.62 45.48
C GLY A 71 25.57 -11.13 45.47
N ASP A 72 26.11 -11.74 46.51
CA ASP A 72 26.30 -13.19 46.57
C ASP A 72 24.98 -13.96 46.65
N ASN A 73 23.95 -13.33 47.18
CA ASN A 73 22.58 -13.85 47.27
C ASN A 73 21.52 -12.84 46.87
N ALA A 74 21.83 -11.91 45.99
CA ALA A 74 20.90 -10.89 45.53
C ALA A 74 20.98 -10.66 44.03
N VAL A 75 19.85 -10.36 43.42
CA VAL A 75 19.70 -10.00 42.02
C VAL A 75 19.06 -8.61 41.88
N SER A 76 19.33 -7.97 40.75
CA SER A 76 18.54 -6.80 40.28
C SER A 76 17.81 -7.19 39.01
N LEU A 77 16.58 -6.72 38.88
CA LEU A 77 15.75 -6.93 37.70
C LEU A 77 15.47 -5.58 37.04
N SER A 78 15.52 -5.52 35.71
CA SER A 78 15.17 -4.32 34.96
C SER A 78 14.29 -4.62 33.76
N ILE A 79 13.33 -3.72 33.53
CA ILE A 79 12.54 -3.58 32.30
C ILE A 79 12.89 -2.20 31.76
N THR A 80 13.44 -2.11 30.56
CA THR A 80 13.81 -0.83 29.94
C THR A 80 12.69 -0.36 28.99
N ASP A 81 12.54 0.97 28.88
CA ASP A 81 11.59 1.64 27.97
C ASP A 81 10.15 1.07 28.06
N PHE A 82 9.69 0.73 29.27
CA PHE A 82 8.37 0.14 29.45
C PHE A 82 7.28 1.14 29.12
N SER A 83 6.39 0.73 28.25
CA SER A 83 5.15 1.45 27.93
C SER A 83 3.94 0.54 27.99
N PHE A 84 2.81 1.08 28.40
CA PHE A 84 1.57 0.32 28.48
C PHE A 84 0.38 1.19 28.08
N MET A 85 -0.47 0.69 27.16
CA MET A 85 -1.64 1.39 26.62
C MET A 85 -1.31 2.80 26.05
N GLY A 86 -0.13 2.96 25.47
CA GLY A 86 0.33 4.24 24.91
C GLY A 86 0.83 5.26 25.94
N ILE A 87 0.97 4.85 27.21
CA ILE A 87 1.60 5.66 28.27
C ILE A 87 3.04 5.19 28.42
N GLU A 88 3.99 6.08 28.20
CA GLU A 88 5.39 5.84 28.49
C GLU A 88 5.61 5.87 30.00
N ILE A 89 6.10 4.77 30.56
CA ILE A 89 6.35 4.59 32.00
C ILE A 89 7.85 4.70 32.26
N GLY A 90 8.68 4.37 31.25
CA GLY A 90 10.13 4.38 31.36
C GLY A 90 10.71 3.11 31.99
N ASP A 91 11.86 3.22 32.61
CA ASP A 91 12.56 2.07 33.18
C ASP A 91 12.00 1.68 34.54
N ILE A 92 11.74 0.38 34.71
CA ILE A 92 11.35 -0.22 36.00
C ILE A 92 12.54 -1.02 36.51
N ASN A 93 13.13 -0.62 37.64
CA ASN A 93 14.29 -1.27 38.23
C ASN A 93 13.96 -1.75 39.64
N LEU A 94 14.13 -3.05 39.89
CA LEU A 94 14.09 -3.66 41.23
C LEU A 94 15.53 -3.98 41.63
N GLU A 95 16.07 -3.24 42.55
CA GLU A 95 17.47 -3.37 42.95
C GLU A 95 17.65 -4.21 44.22
N ASN A 96 18.74 -5.00 44.29
CA ASN A 96 19.14 -5.76 45.47
C ASN A 96 18.06 -6.68 46.06
N CYS A 97 17.31 -7.36 45.20
CA CYS A 97 16.33 -8.36 45.64
C CYS A 97 17.06 -9.57 46.24
N VAL A 98 16.95 -9.73 47.52
CA VAL A 98 17.61 -10.83 48.25
C VAL A 98 16.87 -12.14 48.01
N LEU A 99 17.64 -13.15 47.60
CA LEU A 99 17.15 -14.49 47.28
C LEU A 99 17.07 -15.35 48.51
N THR A 100 15.96 -16.06 48.68
CA THR A 100 15.71 -17.05 49.68
C THR A 100 15.47 -18.39 49.01
N ALA A 101 16.27 -19.42 49.31
CA ALA A 101 16.09 -20.76 48.76
C ALA A 101 14.84 -21.42 49.35
N ASN A 102 14.00 -21.99 48.50
CA ASN A 102 12.82 -22.79 48.87
C ASN A 102 12.77 -24.05 48.00
N GLY A 103 13.40 -25.11 48.45
CA GLY A 103 13.65 -26.33 47.66
C GLY A 103 14.59 -26.02 46.49
N ASP A 104 14.14 -26.33 45.26
CA ASP A 104 14.86 -26.06 44.01
C ASP A 104 14.57 -24.65 43.44
N ASN A 105 13.79 -23.83 44.18
CA ASN A 105 13.39 -22.51 43.78
C ASN A 105 14.12 -21.42 44.59
N TYR A 106 14.20 -20.20 44.01
CA TYR A 106 14.67 -19.01 44.70
C TYR A 106 13.57 -17.96 44.71
N GLU A 107 13.11 -17.58 45.89
CA GLU A 107 12.07 -16.56 46.11
C GLU A 107 12.72 -15.22 46.46
N PHE A 108 12.09 -14.13 46.05
CA PHE A 108 12.55 -12.79 46.42
C PHE A 108 11.38 -11.80 46.53
N THR A 109 11.64 -10.72 47.24
CA THR A 109 10.78 -9.53 47.28
C THR A 109 11.61 -8.31 46.94
N GLY A 110 10.99 -7.30 46.39
CA GLY A 110 11.64 -6.03 46.06
C GLY A 110 10.63 -4.89 46.05
N THR A 111 11.13 -3.68 46.18
CA THR A 111 10.31 -2.47 46.07
C THR A 111 11.01 -1.45 45.20
N THR A 112 10.25 -0.68 44.44
CA THR A 112 10.81 0.44 43.68
C THR A 112 9.78 1.56 43.53
N LYS A 113 10.26 2.74 43.12
CA LYS A 113 9.41 3.86 42.74
C LYS A 113 9.63 4.19 41.28
N VAL A 114 8.52 4.43 40.60
CA VAL A 114 8.51 4.87 39.21
C VAL A 114 8.05 6.33 39.18
N GLU A 115 8.82 7.17 38.49
CA GLU A 115 8.49 8.58 38.25
C GLU A 115 8.48 8.80 36.74
N ALA A 116 7.28 8.89 36.16
CA ALA A 116 7.07 9.19 34.74
C ALA A 116 6.33 10.53 34.59
N GLU A 117 6.28 11.07 33.39
CA GLU A 117 5.66 12.38 33.09
C GLU A 117 4.18 12.44 33.52
N LEU A 118 3.45 11.34 33.34
CA LEU A 118 2.01 11.26 33.57
C LEU A 118 1.61 10.57 34.89
N LEU A 119 2.57 9.92 35.58
CA LEU A 119 2.27 9.21 36.83
C LEU A 119 3.50 9.05 37.73
N THR A 120 3.22 8.86 39.01
CA THR A 120 4.18 8.29 39.96
C THR A 120 3.61 7.00 40.51
N ALA A 121 4.45 6.00 40.81
CA ALA A 121 3.98 4.75 41.36
C ALA A 121 4.94 4.17 42.40
N ASP A 122 4.37 3.61 43.47
CA ASP A 122 5.05 2.71 44.40
C ASP A 122 4.80 1.27 43.93
N VAL A 123 5.85 0.47 43.80
CA VAL A 123 5.81 -0.89 43.28
C VAL A 123 6.33 -1.87 44.33
N ASP A 124 5.51 -2.82 44.70
CA ASP A 124 5.88 -3.96 45.53
C ASP A 124 5.94 -5.22 44.66
N ALA A 125 7.07 -5.91 44.67
CA ALA A 125 7.35 -7.06 43.86
C ALA A 125 7.54 -8.33 44.69
N THR A 126 6.99 -9.44 44.19
CA THR A 126 7.29 -10.80 44.67
C THR A 126 7.64 -11.68 43.49
N GLY A 127 8.72 -12.43 43.56
CA GLY A 127 9.18 -13.23 42.44
C GLY A 127 9.74 -14.60 42.85
N VAL A 128 9.67 -15.53 41.89
CA VAL A 128 10.19 -16.89 42.07
C VAL A 128 10.95 -17.30 40.82
N PHE A 129 12.21 -17.67 40.96
CA PHE A 129 12.96 -18.42 39.97
C PHE A 129 12.75 -19.91 40.17
N SER A 130 12.34 -20.63 39.14
CA SER A 130 12.11 -22.06 39.15
C SER A 130 12.64 -22.69 37.86
N ASN A 131 13.68 -23.48 37.93
CA ASN A 131 14.45 -23.93 36.78
C ASN A 131 14.90 -22.75 35.92
N GLU A 132 14.59 -22.77 34.62
CA GLU A 132 14.89 -21.67 33.67
C GLU A 132 13.77 -20.61 33.59
N SER A 133 12.82 -20.60 34.53
CA SER A 133 11.69 -19.68 34.52
C SER A 133 11.73 -18.63 35.62
N LEU A 134 11.20 -17.45 35.34
CA LEU A 134 10.93 -16.36 36.27
C LEU A 134 9.43 -16.08 36.29
N ASN A 135 8.81 -16.21 37.47
CA ASN A 135 7.46 -15.72 37.72
C ASN A 135 7.54 -14.51 38.66
N LEU A 136 6.88 -13.41 38.28
CA LEU A 136 6.93 -12.15 39.02
C LEU A 136 5.51 -11.60 39.17
N ASN A 137 5.18 -11.15 40.37
CA ASN A 137 3.96 -10.39 40.63
C ASN A 137 4.35 -8.99 41.12
N LEU A 138 3.72 -7.96 40.55
CA LEU A 138 3.88 -6.58 40.97
C LEU A 138 2.53 -6.03 41.44
N ASP A 139 2.50 -5.53 42.66
CA ASP A 139 1.41 -4.71 43.17
C ASP A 139 1.84 -3.25 43.07
N ILE A 140 1.09 -2.45 42.32
CA ILE A 140 1.47 -1.09 41.91
C ILE A 140 0.40 -0.11 42.40
N ASP A 141 0.80 0.84 43.23
CA ASP A 141 -0.03 1.97 43.66
C ASP A 141 0.35 3.21 42.86
N ALA A 142 -0.33 3.43 41.72
CA ALA A 142 -0.07 4.55 40.83
C ALA A 142 -0.89 5.80 41.24
N THR A 143 -0.28 6.96 41.12
CA THR A 143 -0.91 8.28 41.24
C THR A 143 -0.74 9.01 39.91
N LEU A 144 -1.82 9.16 39.16
CA LEU A 144 -1.85 9.87 37.89
C LEU A 144 -1.77 11.40 38.09
N THR A 145 -1.34 12.10 37.04
CA THR A 145 -1.40 13.56 36.98
C THR A 145 -2.82 14.03 37.27
N GLY A 146 -2.99 14.90 38.29
CA GLY A 146 -4.31 15.30 38.82
C GLY A 146 -4.73 14.58 40.11
N GLY A 147 -3.87 13.69 40.66
CA GLY A 147 -4.05 13.08 41.97
C GLY A 147 -5.00 11.88 42.01
N VAL A 148 -5.38 11.35 40.87
CA VAL A 148 -6.19 10.11 40.79
C VAL A 148 -5.33 8.92 41.15
N LYS A 149 -5.76 8.14 42.13
CA LYS A 149 -5.08 6.93 42.56
C LYS A 149 -5.65 5.69 41.86
N GLN A 150 -4.77 4.84 41.39
CA GLN A 150 -5.12 3.61 40.69
C GLN A 150 -4.23 2.44 41.17
N ALA A 151 -4.85 1.39 41.68
CA ALA A 151 -4.14 0.16 41.99
C ALA A 151 -4.09 -0.72 40.74
N VAL A 152 -2.90 -1.19 40.40
CA VAL A 152 -2.62 -2.04 39.24
C VAL A 152 -1.88 -3.29 39.71
N LYS A 153 -2.28 -4.45 39.20
CA LYS A 153 -1.55 -5.71 39.40
C LYS A 153 -0.97 -6.18 38.08
N VAL A 154 0.29 -6.59 38.12
CA VAL A 154 0.99 -7.15 36.98
C VAL A 154 1.50 -8.54 37.35
N THR A 155 1.25 -9.51 36.48
CA THR A 155 1.84 -10.82 36.58
C THR A 155 2.71 -11.07 35.36
N TYR A 156 3.91 -11.58 35.58
CA TYR A 156 4.86 -11.95 34.53
C TYR A 156 5.24 -13.41 34.68
N SER A 157 5.32 -14.12 33.55
CA SER A 157 5.86 -15.47 33.47
C SER A 157 6.75 -15.58 32.24
N GLY A 158 8.04 -15.79 32.44
CA GLY A 158 9.04 -15.84 31.37
C GLY A 158 10.07 -16.93 31.55
N THR A 159 10.73 -17.29 30.44
CA THR A 159 11.82 -18.29 30.38
C THR A 159 13.13 -17.60 30.05
N ARG A 160 14.21 -18.08 30.67
CA ARG A 160 15.57 -17.58 30.44
C ARG A 160 16.02 -17.87 29.02
N LEU A 161 16.54 -16.85 28.34
CA LEU A 161 17.15 -16.98 27.02
C LEU A 161 18.53 -17.65 27.13
N LYS A 162 18.86 -18.52 26.16
CA LYS A 162 20.11 -19.31 26.15
C LYS A 162 21.29 -18.59 25.51
N GLY A 163 21.00 -17.50 24.77
CA GLY A 163 22.00 -16.67 24.10
C GLY A 163 22.32 -17.10 22.67
N ASP A 164 21.63 -18.12 22.15
CA ASP A 164 21.69 -18.56 20.74
C ASP A 164 20.43 -18.23 19.95
N GLU A 165 19.50 -17.50 20.56
CA GLU A 165 18.26 -17.04 19.93
C GLU A 165 18.55 -16.03 18.81
N SER A 166 17.70 -16.08 17.77
CA SER A 166 17.80 -15.17 16.62
C SER A 166 17.47 -13.74 17.01
N SER A 167 18.29 -12.78 16.58
CA SER A 167 18.01 -11.33 16.67
C SER A 167 17.25 -10.79 15.46
N GLU A 168 16.83 -11.64 14.51
CA GLU A 168 16.13 -11.19 13.32
C GLU A 168 14.67 -10.78 13.64
N ALA A 169 14.41 -9.47 13.64
CA ALA A 169 13.11 -8.87 13.82
C ALA A 169 12.60 -8.32 12.46
N LYS A 170 12.22 -9.20 11.51
CA LYS A 170 11.82 -8.81 10.16
C LYS A 170 10.41 -9.26 9.82
N ILE A 171 9.68 -8.41 9.06
CA ILE A 171 8.49 -8.82 8.32
C ILE A 171 8.97 -9.36 6.97
N THR A 172 8.74 -10.64 6.71
CA THR A 172 9.18 -11.33 5.49
C THR A 172 8.09 -11.38 4.42
N SER A 173 6.81 -11.28 4.83
CA SER A 173 5.65 -11.23 3.93
C SER A 173 4.57 -10.36 4.55
N PHE A 174 3.90 -9.56 3.69
CA PHE A 174 2.75 -8.75 4.07
C PHE A 174 1.76 -8.75 2.90
N VAL A 175 0.70 -9.56 3.01
CA VAL A 175 -0.23 -9.82 1.91
C VAL A 175 -1.67 -9.70 2.36
N PHE A 176 -2.57 -9.43 1.40
CA PHE A 176 -4.00 -9.40 1.62
C PHE A 176 -4.65 -10.57 0.89
N ASP A 177 -5.40 -11.41 1.60
CA ASP A 177 -6.15 -12.51 0.98
C ASP A 177 -7.49 -12.02 0.46
N ARG A 178 -7.49 -11.61 -0.82
CA ARG A 178 -8.65 -11.08 -1.55
C ARG A 178 -9.81 -12.05 -1.67
N LYS A 179 -9.63 -13.33 -1.31
CA LYS A 179 -10.68 -14.35 -1.33
C LYS A 179 -11.34 -14.53 0.03
N VAL A 180 -10.63 -14.21 1.10
CA VAL A 180 -11.09 -14.39 2.48
C VAL A 180 -11.85 -13.18 2.99
N ALA A 181 -11.37 -11.96 2.69
CA ALA A 181 -12.01 -10.72 3.09
C ALA A 181 -12.43 -9.90 1.87
N GLU A 182 -13.72 -9.57 1.77
CA GLU A 182 -14.27 -8.79 0.64
C GLU A 182 -13.58 -7.43 0.49
N VAL A 183 -13.29 -6.76 1.61
CA VAL A 183 -12.59 -5.46 1.63
C VAL A 183 -11.15 -5.57 1.11
N ASP A 184 -10.49 -6.68 1.30
CA ASP A 184 -9.11 -6.91 0.83
C ASP A 184 -9.04 -7.05 -0.70
N SER A 185 -10.16 -7.31 -1.37
CA SER A 185 -10.26 -7.29 -2.85
C SER A 185 -9.98 -5.92 -3.45
N LEU A 186 -10.06 -4.86 -2.64
CA LEU A 186 -9.73 -3.49 -3.03
C LEU A 186 -8.21 -3.23 -3.08
N VAL A 187 -7.39 -4.10 -2.49
CA VAL A 187 -5.92 -3.99 -2.55
C VAL A 187 -5.44 -4.48 -3.92
N ILE A 188 -4.66 -3.63 -4.60
CA ILE A 188 -4.16 -3.87 -5.96
C ILE A 188 -2.66 -4.18 -5.92
N GLY A 189 -2.28 -5.29 -6.59
CA GLY A 189 -0.88 -5.70 -6.64
C GLY A 189 -0.36 -6.30 -5.34
N GLU A 190 0.95 -6.36 -5.20
CA GLU A 190 1.65 -6.86 -4.03
C GLU A 190 2.10 -5.69 -3.14
N SER A 191 2.21 -5.94 -1.84
CA SER A 191 2.79 -4.96 -0.92
C SER A 191 4.31 -4.89 -1.11
N VAL A 192 4.86 -3.69 -0.98
CA VAL A 192 6.31 -3.45 -1.05
C VAL A 192 6.85 -3.27 0.35
N ILE A 193 7.75 -4.16 0.77
CA ILE A 193 8.46 -4.08 2.06
C ILE A 193 9.83 -3.45 1.78
N ASN A 194 10.09 -2.29 2.41
CA ASN A 194 11.41 -1.67 2.42
C ASN A 194 12.08 -1.96 3.76
N GLU A 195 13.04 -2.90 3.74
CA GLU A 195 13.72 -3.37 4.94
C GLU A 195 14.64 -2.32 5.57
N GLU A 196 15.24 -1.45 4.77
CA GLU A 196 16.12 -0.39 5.26
C GLU A 196 15.33 0.73 5.96
N ALA A 197 14.24 1.18 5.33
CA ALA A 197 13.37 2.23 5.86
C ALA A 197 12.34 1.71 6.87
N LYS A 198 12.20 0.37 7.02
CA LYS A 198 11.17 -0.27 7.83
C LYS A 198 9.76 0.21 7.48
N THR A 199 9.48 0.29 6.17
CA THR A 199 8.16 0.69 5.66
C THR A 199 7.53 -0.40 4.82
N ILE A 200 6.21 -0.47 4.88
CA ILE A 200 5.39 -1.35 4.06
C ILE A 200 4.38 -0.47 3.34
N THR A 201 4.35 -0.57 2.02
CA THR A 201 3.41 0.21 1.22
C THR A 201 2.62 -0.69 0.28
N PHE A 202 1.36 -0.36 0.05
CA PHE A 202 0.49 -1.06 -0.88
C PHE A 202 -0.49 -0.08 -1.54
N MET A 203 -1.07 -0.49 -2.66
CA MET A 203 -2.03 0.32 -3.43
C MET A 203 -3.45 -0.24 -3.28
N VAL A 204 -4.44 0.62 -3.40
CA VAL A 204 -5.85 0.24 -3.38
C VAL A 204 -6.56 0.70 -4.65
N ALA A 205 -7.67 0.03 -5.01
CA ALA A 205 -8.51 0.43 -6.12
C ALA A 205 -9.07 1.85 -5.90
N ASP A 206 -9.29 2.60 -6.95
CA ASP A 206 -9.85 3.95 -6.89
C ASP A 206 -11.31 3.98 -6.41
N THR A 207 -12.00 2.85 -6.54
CA THR A 207 -13.35 2.62 -6.00
C THR A 207 -13.37 2.35 -4.50
N ALA A 208 -12.21 2.21 -3.84
CA ALA A 208 -12.09 1.96 -2.42
C ALA A 208 -12.59 3.18 -1.62
N LYS A 209 -13.75 3.04 -0.98
CA LYS A 209 -14.28 4.06 -0.09
C LYS A 209 -13.56 4.02 1.25
N VAL A 210 -13.46 5.19 1.90
CA VAL A 210 -12.80 5.36 3.21
C VAL A 210 -13.31 4.35 4.25
N GLU A 211 -14.62 4.08 4.25
CA GLU A 211 -15.27 3.14 5.17
C GLU A 211 -14.77 1.69 5.02
N TYR A 212 -14.36 1.28 3.81
CA TYR A 212 -13.84 -0.07 3.57
C TYR A 212 -12.38 -0.22 4.02
N LEU A 213 -11.63 0.89 4.06
CA LEU A 213 -10.23 0.90 4.46
C LEU A 213 -10.03 0.84 5.97
N THR A 214 -11.11 0.90 6.77
CA THR A 214 -11.06 0.85 8.23
C THR A 214 -10.85 -0.55 8.81
N ALA A 215 -10.93 -1.60 7.98
CA ALA A 215 -10.89 -2.98 8.43
C ALA A 215 -10.17 -3.93 7.46
N LEU A 216 -9.05 -3.49 6.86
CA LEU A 216 -8.22 -4.36 6.04
C LEU A 216 -7.50 -5.40 6.90
N VAL A 217 -7.39 -6.65 6.42
CA VAL A 217 -6.91 -7.81 7.18
C VAL A 217 -5.61 -8.35 6.56
N PRO A 218 -4.44 -7.81 6.91
CA PRO A 218 -3.17 -8.29 6.37
C PRO A 218 -2.78 -9.63 6.97
N THR A 219 -2.29 -10.55 6.14
CA THR A 219 -1.58 -11.75 6.55
C THR A 219 -0.10 -11.44 6.57
N ILE A 220 0.55 -11.65 7.71
CA ILE A 220 1.93 -11.24 7.98
C ILE A 220 2.76 -12.46 8.31
N GLU A 221 3.90 -12.61 7.65
CA GLU A 221 4.95 -13.56 8.05
C GLU A 221 6.16 -12.79 8.58
N VAL A 222 6.78 -13.32 9.60
CA VAL A 222 7.96 -12.74 10.26
C VAL A 222 9.12 -13.72 10.29
N SER A 223 10.31 -13.25 10.65
CA SER A 223 11.50 -14.08 10.89
C SER A 223 11.18 -15.24 11.83
N LYS A 224 11.89 -16.34 11.66
CA LYS A 224 11.69 -17.55 12.48
C LYS A 224 11.84 -17.24 13.97
N GLY A 225 10.85 -17.65 14.76
CA GLY A 225 10.84 -17.42 16.22
C GLY A 225 10.44 -16.00 16.64
N ALA A 226 10.26 -15.07 15.69
CA ALA A 226 9.77 -13.73 15.98
C ALA A 226 8.23 -13.69 16.14
N THR A 227 7.75 -12.63 16.78
CA THR A 227 6.32 -12.31 16.92
C THR A 227 6.03 -10.93 16.40
N VAL A 228 4.79 -10.63 16.01
CA VAL A 228 4.37 -9.31 15.50
C VAL A 228 3.10 -8.82 16.19
N VAL A 229 3.03 -7.55 16.48
CA VAL A 229 1.87 -6.86 17.05
C VAL A 229 1.64 -5.56 16.27
N PRO A 230 0.42 -5.29 15.73
CA PRO A 230 -0.79 -6.14 15.73
C PRO A 230 -0.55 -7.50 15.06
N ALA A 231 -1.36 -8.52 15.44
CA ALA A 231 -1.14 -9.88 14.98
C ALA A 231 -1.55 -10.07 13.50
N SER A 232 -0.93 -11.07 12.85
CA SER A 232 -1.34 -11.50 11.51
C SER A 232 -2.82 -11.90 11.50
N GLY A 233 -3.59 -11.41 10.52
CA GLY A 233 -5.03 -11.66 10.40
C GLY A 233 -5.91 -10.75 11.27
N GLU A 234 -5.35 -9.79 11.97
CA GLU A 234 -6.07 -8.77 12.73
C GLU A 234 -6.45 -7.58 11.83
N ALA A 235 -7.73 -7.19 11.85
CA ALA A 235 -8.22 -6.07 11.04
C ALA A 235 -7.62 -4.73 11.50
N GLN A 236 -7.14 -3.94 10.54
CA GLN A 236 -6.46 -2.67 10.78
C GLN A 236 -7.07 -1.52 9.97
N ASP A 237 -6.99 -0.32 10.51
CA ASP A 237 -7.52 0.90 9.90
C ASP A 237 -6.43 1.67 9.15
N PHE A 238 -6.47 1.61 7.82
CA PHE A 238 -5.61 2.34 6.90
C PHE A 238 -6.29 3.55 6.25
N SER A 239 -7.49 3.93 6.71
CA SER A 239 -8.26 5.03 6.14
C SER A 239 -7.59 6.39 6.36
N ASN A 240 -7.90 7.37 5.50
CA ASN A 240 -7.47 8.77 5.65
C ASN A 240 -5.95 8.96 5.80
N GLY A 241 -5.15 8.12 5.14
CA GLY A 241 -3.69 8.20 5.21
C GLY A 241 -3.09 7.74 6.54
N LYS A 242 -3.84 7.00 7.35
CA LYS A 242 -3.33 6.41 8.59
C LYS A 242 -2.16 5.47 8.32
N VAL A 243 -1.21 5.51 9.22
CA VAL A 243 -0.06 4.61 9.27
C VAL A 243 -0.27 3.63 10.41
N VAL A 244 -0.22 2.33 10.11
CA VAL A 244 -0.27 1.28 11.13
C VAL A 244 1.17 0.86 11.44
N THR A 245 1.54 0.91 12.72
CA THR A 245 2.86 0.47 13.18
C THR A 245 2.79 -0.97 13.63
N TYR A 246 3.64 -1.81 13.06
CA TYR A 246 3.82 -3.22 13.43
C TYR A 246 5.12 -3.38 14.17
N THR A 247 5.05 -3.81 15.42
CA THR A 247 6.21 -4.11 16.26
C THR A 247 6.57 -5.58 16.12
N VAL A 248 7.72 -5.87 15.57
CA VAL A 248 8.27 -7.24 15.47
C VAL A 248 9.27 -7.44 16.58
N THR A 249 9.08 -8.50 17.36
CA THR A 249 10.02 -8.90 18.42
C THR A 249 10.67 -10.23 18.06
N ALA A 250 11.97 -10.23 17.88
CA ALA A 250 12.79 -11.40 17.58
C ALA A 250 12.82 -12.39 18.77
N GLU A 251 13.41 -13.55 18.53
CA GLU A 251 13.50 -14.60 19.55
C GLU A 251 14.35 -14.15 20.77
N ASP A 252 15.42 -13.37 20.55
CA ASP A 252 16.27 -12.81 21.63
C ASP A 252 15.69 -11.54 22.28
N GLY A 253 14.53 -11.06 21.81
CA GLY A 253 13.88 -9.85 22.27
C GLY A 253 14.27 -8.57 21.52
N THR A 254 15.09 -8.65 20.49
CA THR A 254 15.37 -7.51 19.60
C THR A 254 14.07 -7.05 18.93
N VAL A 255 13.83 -5.74 18.90
CA VAL A 255 12.59 -5.14 18.39
C VAL A 255 12.87 -4.33 17.13
N ALA A 256 11.96 -4.42 16.15
CA ALA A 256 11.90 -3.57 14.98
C ALA A 256 10.48 -3.09 14.72
N GLU A 257 10.32 -1.82 14.36
CA GLU A 257 9.03 -1.23 14.02
C GLU A 257 8.91 -0.99 12.53
N TYR A 258 7.84 -1.52 11.93
CA TYR A 258 7.48 -1.30 10.53
C TYR A 258 6.25 -0.42 10.44
N LYS A 259 6.30 0.57 9.54
CA LYS A 259 5.18 1.48 9.28
C LYS A 259 4.50 1.11 7.98
N ALA A 260 3.27 0.60 8.08
CA ALA A 260 2.46 0.21 6.92
C ALA A 260 1.45 1.30 6.55
N SER A 261 1.33 1.62 5.26
CA SER A 261 0.41 2.63 4.76
C SER A 261 0.02 2.39 3.30
N ILE A 262 -1.08 3.00 2.88
CA ILE A 262 -1.48 3.06 1.48
C ILE A 262 -0.58 4.07 0.76
N SER A 263 0.08 3.64 -0.34
CA SER A 263 0.96 4.50 -1.14
C SER A 263 0.26 5.21 -2.29
N GLY A 264 -0.96 4.82 -2.64
CA GLY A 264 -1.73 5.41 -3.73
C GLY A 264 -2.95 4.57 -4.11
N ASN A 265 -3.72 5.10 -5.06
CA ASN A 265 -4.84 4.39 -5.65
C ASN A 265 -4.66 4.23 -7.17
N VAL A 266 -5.34 3.23 -7.74
CA VAL A 266 -5.15 2.80 -9.12
C VAL A 266 -6.47 2.74 -9.85
N VAL A 267 -6.54 3.38 -11.03
CA VAL A 267 -7.63 3.16 -12.00
C VAL A 267 -7.15 2.11 -13.00
N VAL A 268 -7.89 1.02 -13.18
CA VAL A 268 -7.52 -0.08 -14.08
C VAL A 268 -8.44 -0.11 -15.28
N TYR A 269 -7.85 -0.28 -16.46
CA TYR A 269 -8.51 -0.55 -17.73
C TYR A 269 -7.98 -1.88 -18.28
N ASP A 270 -8.76 -2.94 -18.09
CA ASP A 270 -8.41 -4.31 -18.53
C ASP A 270 -8.89 -4.64 -19.94
N PHE A 271 -9.67 -3.76 -20.57
CA PHE A 271 -10.28 -3.92 -21.89
C PHE A 271 -11.14 -5.19 -22.08
N GLU A 272 -11.66 -5.77 -21.00
CA GLU A 272 -12.53 -6.94 -21.05
C GLU A 272 -13.96 -6.61 -21.50
N ASN A 273 -14.39 -5.33 -21.37
CA ASN A 273 -15.74 -4.90 -21.63
C ASN A 273 -15.81 -3.99 -22.86
N TRP A 274 -16.57 -4.45 -23.84
CA TRP A 274 -16.82 -3.74 -25.10
C TRP A 274 -18.30 -3.69 -25.42
N THR A 275 -18.73 -2.56 -25.94
CA THR A 275 -20.07 -2.38 -26.51
C THR A 275 -19.98 -2.12 -28.01
N VAL A 276 -21.12 -2.06 -28.68
CA VAL A 276 -21.20 -1.74 -30.10
C VAL A 276 -22.13 -0.56 -30.29
N ASP A 277 -21.65 0.48 -30.99
CA ASP A 277 -22.53 1.55 -31.42
C ASP A 277 -23.51 1.02 -32.46
N LYS A 278 -24.79 1.08 -32.14
CA LYS A 278 -25.93 0.65 -32.99
C LYS A 278 -26.80 1.82 -33.43
N THR A 279 -26.31 3.05 -33.32
CA THR A 279 -27.08 4.25 -33.68
C THR A 279 -27.31 4.35 -35.20
N GLN A 280 -26.46 3.68 -36.00
CA GLN A 280 -26.58 3.63 -37.45
C GLN A 280 -27.25 2.33 -37.92
N THR A 281 -27.99 2.39 -39.02
CA THR A 281 -28.60 1.23 -39.67
C THR A 281 -27.56 0.46 -40.49
N GLY A 282 -27.64 -0.88 -40.47
CA GLY A 282 -26.70 -1.78 -41.13
C GLY A 282 -25.55 -2.21 -40.23
N GLU A 283 -25.28 -3.51 -40.18
CA GLU A 283 -24.20 -4.07 -39.30
C GLU A 283 -22.83 -3.54 -39.70
N GLU A 284 -22.62 -3.25 -40.99
CA GLU A 284 -21.38 -2.68 -41.53
C GLU A 284 -21.07 -1.27 -40.99
N ASN A 285 -22.08 -0.58 -40.44
CA ASN A 285 -21.96 0.76 -39.84
C ASN A 285 -21.88 0.74 -38.31
N GLN A 286 -21.92 -0.44 -37.70
CA GLN A 286 -21.80 -0.60 -36.26
C GLN A 286 -20.33 -0.80 -35.91
N TYR A 287 -19.84 -0.04 -34.95
CA TYR A 287 -18.43 -0.11 -34.55
C TYR A 287 -18.26 -0.41 -33.06
N PRO A 288 -17.17 -1.09 -32.68
CA PRO A 288 -16.87 -1.41 -31.28
C PRO A 288 -16.40 -0.19 -30.49
N ILE A 289 -16.82 -0.15 -29.21
CA ILE A 289 -16.46 0.88 -28.24
C ILE A 289 -15.92 0.18 -27.01
N ALA A 290 -14.70 0.52 -26.58
CA ALA A 290 -14.16 0.12 -25.30
C ALA A 290 -14.85 0.89 -24.17
N GLU A 291 -15.29 0.19 -23.11
CA GLU A 291 -15.91 0.83 -21.95
C GLU A 291 -14.91 1.59 -21.09
N GLY A 292 -15.37 2.50 -20.23
CA GLY A 292 -14.52 3.24 -19.28
C GLY A 292 -14.11 4.65 -19.71
N GLY A 293 -14.88 5.28 -20.65
CA GLY A 293 -14.62 6.65 -21.09
C GLY A 293 -13.64 6.77 -22.27
N TRP A 294 -13.40 5.64 -22.97
CA TRP A 294 -12.60 5.61 -24.18
C TRP A 294 -13.39 6.06 -25.41
N ALA A 295 -12.79 6.93 -26.20
CA ALA A 295 -13.25 7.32 -27.53
C ALA A 295 -12.20 6.88 -28.58
N SER A 296 -12.63 6.80 -29.84
CA SER A 296 -11.77 6.30 -30.91
C SER A 296 -11.98 6.99 -32.25
N CYS A 297 -11.05 6.79 -33.18
CA CYS A 297 -11.18 7.24 -34.56
C CYS A 297 -12.22 6.44 -35.41
N ASN A 298 -12.89 5.44 -34.83
CA ASN A 298 -13.93 4.67 -35.55
C ASN A 298 -15.06 5.57 -36.07
N GLN A 299 -15.42 6.61 -35.31
CA GLN A 299 -16.45 7.57 -35.76
C GLN A 299 -16.00 8.37 -36.99
N ALA A 300 -14.70 8.68 -37.14
CA ALA A 300 -14.17 9.32 -38.35
C ALA A 300 -14.32 8.39 -39.55
N VAL A 301 -14.00 7.11 -39.40
CA VAL A 301 -14.17 6.11 -40.46
C VAL A 301 -15.66 5.87 -40.79
N LEU A 302 -16.52 5.88 -39.80
CA LEU A 302 -17.99 5.83 -40.02
C LEU A 302 -18.43 7.02 -40.91
N PHE A 303 -17.92 8.22 -40.64
CA PHE A 303 -18.22 9.40 -41.45
C PHE A 303 -17.72 9.25 -42.89
N ILE A 304 -16.53 8.67 -43.10
CA ILE A 304 -15.99 8.36 -44.42
C ILE A 304 -16.84 7.31 -45.14
N LYS A 305 -17.30 6.26 -44.46
CA LYS A 305 -18.24 5.25 -45.03
C LYS A 305 -19.55 5.89 -45.47
N ALA A 306 -20.13 6.77 -44.67
CA ALA A 306 -21.43 7.39 -44.94
C ALA A 306 -21.37 8.43 -46.07
N PHE A 307 -20.29 9.21 -46.17
CA PHE A 307 -20.21 10.38 -47.06
C PHE A 307 -19.10 10.30 -48.10
N GLY A 308 -18.30 9.21 -48.14
CA GLY A 308 -17.16 9.07 -49.05
C GLY A 308 -17.55 9.15 -50.53
N ALA A 309 -18.75 8.72 -50.92
CA ALA A 309 -19.26 8.85 -52.28
C ALA A 309 -19.38 10.32 -52.76
N PHE A 310 -19.50 11.28 -51.83
CA PHE A 310 -19.58 12.72 -52.12
C PHE A 310 -18.19 13.40 -52.07
N ALA A 311 -17.14 12.64 -51.77
CA ALA A 311 -15.77 13.16 -51.74
C ALA A 311 -15.22 13.41 -53.15
N ILE A 312 -14.23 14.27 -53.27
CA ILE A 312 -13.54 14.61 -54.52
C ILE A 312 -12.03 14.41 -54.34
N PRO A 313 -11.43 13.34 -54.91
CA PRO A 313 -12.08 12.19 -55.60
C PRO A 313 -12.99 11.35 -54.67
N PRO A 314 -13.97 10.62 -55.19
CA PRO A 314 -14.87 9.79 -54.42
C PRO A 314 -14.10 8.65 -53.70
N ILE A 315 -14.56 8.35 -52.49
CA ILE A 315 -14.06 7.27 -51.63
C ILE A 315 -15.10 6.15 -51.56
N SER A 316 -14.64 4.90 -51.69
CA SER A 316 -15.44 3.71 -51.45
C SER A 316 -14.74 2.84 -50.40
N TYR A 317 -14.87 3.20 -49.14
CA TYR A 317 -14.21 2.49 -48.06
C TYR A 317 -15.00 1.27 -47.63
N THR A 318 -14.41 0.08 -47.74
CA THR A 318 -15.01 -1.21 -47.37
C THR A 318 -14.16 -1.94 -46.31
N GLY A 319 -13.14 -1.29 -45.77
CA GLY A 319 -12.24 -1.85 -44.76
C GLY A 319 -12.89 -2.00 -43.38
N GLY A 320 -12.16 -2.63 -42.47
CA GLY A 320 -12.55 -2.83 -41.08
C GLY A 320 -12.48 -1.54 -40.24
N TRP A 321 -12.77 -1.68 -38.97
CA TRP A 321 -12.67 -0.59 -38.01
C TRP A 321 -11.21 -0.47 -37.52
N PRO A 322 -10.66 0.74 -37.44
CA PRO A 322 -9.31 0.97 -36.88
C PRO A 322 -9.14 0.48 -35.46
N ILE A 323 -10.19 0.58 -34.64
CA ILE A 323 -10.16 0.16 -33.24
C ILE A 323 -11.12 -1.01 -33.04
N THR A 324 -10.59 -2.11 -32.50
CA THR A 324 -11.33 -3.33 -32.22
C THR A 324 -10.82 -3.98 -30.93
N SER A 325 -11.63 -4.87 -30.33
CA SER A 325 -11.12 -5.83 -29.37
C SER A 325 -10.35 -6.95 -30.09
N THR A 326 -9.37 -7.56 -29.42
CA THR A 326 -8.63 -8.71 -29.89
C THR A 326 -8.51 -9.77 -28.79
N GLN A 327 -8.37 -11.04 -29.19
CA GLN A 327 -8.07 -12.17 -28.30
C GLN A 327 -6.55 -12.40 -28.13
N ASP A 328 -5.71 -11.64 -28.83
CA ASP A 328 -4.29 -11.55 -28.51
C ASP A 328 -4.15 -10.68 -27.27
N VAL A 329 -3.98 -11.30 -26.09
CA VAL A 329 -4.07 -10.67 -24.77
C VAL A 329 -2.79 -10.89 -23.96
N HIS A 330 -2.47 -9.95 -23.09
CA HIS A 330 -1.49 -10.15 -22.02
C HIS A 330 -2.13 -10.98 -20.89
N SER A 331 -3.36 -10.62 -20.49
CA SER A 331 -4.16 -11.39 -19.53
C SER A 331 -5.65 -11.25 -19.84
N GLY A 332 -6.48 -12.08 -19.20
CA GLY A 332 -7.92 -12.04 -19.42
C GLY A 332 -8.33 -12.68 -20.75
N LYS A 333 -9.27 -12.05 -21.48
CA LYS A 333 -9.86 -12.57 -22.72
C LYS A 333 -9.78 -11.60 -23.89
N LEU A 334 -9.77 -10.29 -23.62
CA LEU A 334 -9.79 -9.24 -24.63
C LEU A 334 -8.75 -8.16 -24.31
N ALA A 335 -8.17 -7.59 -25.36
CA ALA A 335 -7.29 -6.43 -25.33
C ALA A 335 -7.74 -5.40 -26.38
N ALA A 336 -7.20 -4.19 -26.36
CA ALA A 336 -7.50 -3.14 -27.34
C ALA A 336 -6.49 -3.15 -28.48
N SER A 337 -6.97 -3.30 -29.71
CA SER A 337 -6.18 -3.28 -30.95
C SER A 337 -6.48 -1.99 -31.73
N MET A 338 -5.42 -1.29 -32.12
CA MET A 338 -5.44 -0.10 -32.95
C MET A 338 -4.67 -0.36 -34.23
N GLU A 339 -5.31 -0.15 -35.39
CA GLU A 339 -4.67 -0.35 -36.70
C GLU A 339 -4.88 0.87 -37.57
N SER A 340 -3.84 1.33 -38.23
CA SER A 340 -3.89 2.43 -39.21
C SER A 340 -4.37 1.89 -40.55
N VAL A 341 -5.50 2.42 -41.05
CA VAL A 341 -6.23 1.87 -42.20
C VAL A 341 -6.13 2.79 -43.43
N ASP A 342 -6.11 2.18 -44.62
CA ASP A 342 -6.15 2.92 -45.90
C ASP A 342 -7.55 3.49 -46.14
N THR A 343 -7.74 4.78 -45.90
CA THR A 343 -8.99 5.51 -46.16
C THR A 343 -9.02 6.16 -47.56
N GLN A 344 -8.11 5.77 -48.45
CA GLN A 344 -7.99 6.12 -49.85
C GLN A 344 -7.61 7.58 -50.13
N GLY A 345 -7.93 8.50 -49.25
CA GLY A 345 -7.62 9.93 -49.38
C GLY A 345 -8.56 10.67 -50.31
N SER A 346 -8.87 11.92 -49.96
CA SER A 346 -9.62 12.85 -50.79
C SER A 346 -9.27 14.30 -50.42
N ASP A 347 -9.18 15.16 -51.43
CA ASP A 347 -8.89 16.57 -51.21
C ASP A 347 -10.07 17.33 -50.62
N ASN A 348 -11.29 16.86 -50.87
CA ASN A 348 -12.49 17.47 -50.34
C ASN A 348 -13.63 16.48 -50.15
N MET A 349 -14.02 16.26 -48.91
CA MET A 349 -15.26 15.60 -48.51
C MET A 349 -16.01 16.57 -47.57
N MET A 350 -17.06 17.22 -48.08
CA MET A 350 -17.85 18.17 -47.32
C MET A 350 -17.02 19.32 -46.71
N GLY A 351 -15.99 19.82 -47.45
CA GLY A 351 -15.11 20.90 -46.99
C GLY A 351 -13.91 20.46 -46.19
N GLN A 352 -13.71 19.13 -45.93
CA GLN A 352 -12.59 18.58 -45.19
C GLN A 352 -11.73 17.67 -46.09
N LYS A 353 -10.44 17.67 -45.84
CA LYS A 353 -9.51 16.71 -46.43
C LYS A 353 -9.67 15.34 -45.70
N VAL A 354 -9.73 14.25 -46.45
CA VAL A 354 -9.64 12.90 -45.91
C VAL A 354 -8.21 12.40 -46.14
N PRO A 355 -7.50 11.94 -45.10
CA PRO A 355 -6.15 11.41 -45.25
C PRO A 355 -6.14 10.12 -46.09
N LYS A 356 -5.01 9.80 -46.72
CA LYS A 356 -4.78 8.51 -47.36
C LYS A 356 -4.83 7.38 -46.33
N VAL A 357 -4.26 7.62 -45.17
CA VAL A 357 -4.25 6.67 -44.04
C VAL A 357 -4.87 7.34 -42.82
N THR A 358 -5.90 6.72 -42.26
CA THR A 358 -6.45 7.12 -40.95
C THR A 358 -5.72 6.32 -39.87
N ALA A 359 -5.00 7.01 -39.01
CA ALA A 359 -4.27 6.41 -37.90
C ALA A 359 -5.22 5.77 -36.88
N GLY A 360 -4.97 4.54 -36.48
CA GLY A 360 -5.67 3.89 -35.39
C GLY A 360 -5.36 4.57 -34.06
N SER A 361 -6.34 5.24 -33.46
CA SER A 361 -6.18 5.95 -32.18
C SER A 361 -7.32 5.68 -31.20
N LEU A 362 -6.96 5.42 -29.95
CA LEU A 362 -7.83 5.20 -28.81
C LEU A 362 -7.41 6.16 -27.68
N PHE A 363 -8.38 6.87 -27.09
CA PHE A 363 -8.04 7.89 -26.09
C PHE A 363 -9.16 8.07 -25.06
N LEU A 364 -8.79 8.45 -23.84
CA LEU A 364 -9.77 8.94 -22.87
C LEU A 364 -10.28 10.30 -23.30
N GLY A 365 -11.59 10.45 -23.45
CA GLY A 365 -12.22 11.67 -23.94
C GLY A 365 -13.49 11.41 -24.73
N ASN A 366 -13.77 12.28 -25.70
CA ASN A 366 -14.93 12.20 -26.57
C ASN A 366 -14.54 12.44 -28.04
N PHE A 367 -15.27 11.87 -28.98
CA PHE A 367 -15.14 12.15 -30.39
C PHE A 367 -16.38 12.89 -30.89
N ASN A 368 -16.21 14.10 -31.45
CA ASN A 368 -17.27 14.97 -31.92
C ASN A 368 -17.23 15.11 -33.45
N PRO A 369 -17.92 14.25 -34.21
CA PRO A 369 -17.88 14.28 -35.66
C PRO A 369 -18.47 15.57 -36.25
N VAL A 370 -19.35 16.27 -35.54
CA VAL A 370 -19.98 17.52 -35.99
C VAL A 370 -18.95 18.64 -36.11
N ALA A 371 -17.90 18.62 -35.29
CA ALA A 371 -16.84 19.61 -35.40
C ALA A 371 -16.17 19.60 -36.79
N ALA A 372 -16.09 18.44 -37.46
CA ALA A 372 -15.54 18.31 -38.82
C ALA A 372 -16.33 19.10 -39.87
N MET A 373 -17.58 19.48 -39.60
CA MET A 373 -18.39 20.26 -40.55
C MET A 373 -17.98 21.74 -40.63
N SER A 374 -17.12 22.21 -39.76
CA SER A 374 -16.62 23.56 -39.73
C SER A 374 -15.23 23.68 -40.43
N PRO A 375 -14.88 24.75 -41.10
CA PRO A 375 -13.53 24.94 -41.69
C PRO A 375 -12.44 24.75 -40.62
N GLY A 376 -11.45 23.88 -40.89
CA GLY A 376 -10.41 23.53 -39.94
C GLY A 376 -10.88 22.68 -38.73
N GLY A 377 -12.11 22.20 -38.76
CA GLY A 377 -12.71 21.47 -37.64
C GLY A 377 -12.24 20.03 -37.49
N ALA A 378 -11.53 19.47 -38.47
CA ALA A 378 -11.02 18.09 -38.38
C ALA A 378 -10.15 17.84 -37.12
N MET A 379 -9.30 18.80 -36.76
CA MET A 379 -8.46 18.72 -35.54
C MET A 379 -9.27 18.90 -34.25
N LYS A 380 -10.50 19.40 -34.33
CA LYS A 380 -11.40 19.59 -33.18
C LYS A 380 -12.40 18.45 -32.98
N THR A 381 -12.31 17.41 -33.79
CA THR A 381 -13.15 16.20 -33.62
C THR A 381 -12.73 15.39 -32.41
N THR A 382 -11.47 15.41 -32.04
CA THR A 382 -10.95 14.73 -30.85
C THR A 382 -10.97 15.68 -29.66
N GLU A 383 -11.87 15.42 -28.72
CA GLU A 383 -11.99 16.14 -27.44
C GLU A 383 -11.30 15.31 -26.37
N PHE A 384 -10.03 15.65 -26.10
CA PHE A 384 -9.18 14.85 -25.21
C PHE A 384 -9.49 15.07 -23.74
N GLY A 385 -9.44 13.99 -22.95
CA GLY A 385 -9.52 13.98 -21.51
C GLY A 385 -10.92 13.86 -20.92
N ILE A 386 -11.00 13.08 -19.87
CA ILE A 386 -12.16 12.96 -18.98
C ILE A 386 -11.94 13.80 -17.72
N PRO A 387 -13.00 14.25 -17.02
CA PRO A 387 -12.85 14.89 -15.71
C PRO A 387 -12.02 14.00 -14.76
N TYR A 388 -11.06 14.61 -14.07
CA TYR A 388 -10.13 13.87 -13.23
C TYR A 388 -9.84 14.61 -11.93
N TYR A 389 -10.06 13.95 -10.79
CA TYR A 389 -10.04 14.57 -9.46
C TYR A 389 -8.90 14.05 -8.57
N LYS A 390 -7.88 13.41 -9.18
CA LYS A 390 -6.74 12.81 -8.50
C LYS A 390 -5.44 13.34 -9.09
N GLU A 391 -4.33 13.17 -8.37
CA GLU A 391 -2.99 13.52 -8.83
C GLU A 391 -2.35 12.29 -9.50
N PRO A 392 -2.37 12.15 -10.86
CA PRO A 392 -1.80 10.99 -11.53
C PRO A 392 -0.27 11.05 -11.51
N VAL A 393 0.38 9.97 -11.11
CA VAL A 393 1.85 9.87 -11.05
C VAL A 393 2.39 9.24 -12.33
N LYS A 394 1.76 8.14 -12.75
CA LYS A 394 2.19 7.39 -13.94
C LYS A 394 1.06 6.58 -14.55
N VAL A 395 1.22 6.22 -15.83
CA VAL A 395 0.40 5.23 -16.53
C VAL A 395 1.27 4.05 -16.87
N THR A 396 0.82 2.84 -16.55
CA THR A 396 1.49 1.58 -16.86
C THR A 396 0.59 0.68 -17.70
N GLY A 397 1.16 -0.35 -18.29
CA GLY A 397 0.43 -1.36 -19.04
C GLY A 397 1.37 -2.20 -19.87
N TYR A 398 0.80 -2.95 -20.80
CA TYR A 398 1.55 -3.80 -21.72
C TYR A 398 1.17 -3.47 -23.16
N TYR A 399 2.13 -3.56 -24.06
CA TYR A 399 1.88 -3.27 -25.47
C TYR A 399 2.64 -4.21 -26.40
N LYS A 400 2.11 -4.35 -27.62
CA LYS A 400 2.76 -4.93 -28.79
C LYS A 400 2.67 -3.92 -29.92
N TYR A 401 3.66 -3.87 -30.81
CA TYR A 401 3.65 -2.96 -31.94
C TYR A 401 4.30 -3.56 -33.18
N THR A 402 3.66 -3.36 -34.32
CA THR A 402 4.19 -3.68 -35.63
C THR A 402 3.96 -2.48 -36.55
N PRO A 403 5.01 -1.80 -37.04
CA PRO A 403 4.87 -0.72 -38.02
C PRO A 403 4.43 -1.26 -39.37
N GLY A 404 3.57 -0.53 -40.06
CA GLY A 404 3.22 -0.79 -41.45
C GLY A 404 4.37 -0.52 -42.39
N THR A 405 4.30 -1.11 -43.58
CA THR A 405 5.39 -1.05 -44.57
C THR A 405 5.26 0.09 -45.57
N GLU A 406 4.05 0.65 -45.76
CA GLU A 406 3.76 1.73 -46.70
C GLU A 406 3.38 3.01 -45.95
N PHE A 407 4.39 3.88 -45.77
CA PHE A 407 4.20 5.15 -45.09
C PHE A 407 3.76 6.25 -46.08
N TYR A 408 2.66 6.90 -45.82
CA TYR A 408 2.13 8.00 -46.61
C TYR A 408 2.17 9.31 -45.82
N ASN A 409 2.56 10.40 -46.51
CA ASN A 409 2.52 11.75 -45.95
C ASN A 409 1.13 12.38 -46.07
N ALA A 410 1.00 13.58 -45.54
CA ALA A 410 -0.24 14.36 -45.56
C ALA A 410 -0.82 14.62 -46.96
N ASP A 411 -0.01 14.56 -48.01
CA ASP A 411 -0.46 14.68 -49.40
C ASP A 411 -0.88 13.32 -50.00
N GLY A 412 -0.88 12.24 -49.23
CA GLY A 412 -1.17 10.90 -49.70
C GLY A 412 -0.08 10.33 -50.59
N LYS A 413 1.16 10.80 -50.50
CA LYS A 413 2.30 10.30 -51.24
C LYS A 413 3.10 9.31 -50.42
N LEU A 414 3.41 8.16 -51.02
CA LEU A 414 4.27 7.16 -50.42
C LEU A 414 5.67 7.75 -50.15
N GLN A 415 6.19 7.49 -48.94
CA GLN A 415 7.51 7.88 -48.48
C GLN A 415 8.39 6.66 -48.34
N GLU A 416 9.31 6.43 -49.29
CA GLU A 416 10.22 5.29 -49.24
C GLU A 416 11.20 5.41 -48.07
N GLY A 417 11.47 4.30 -47.38
CA GLY A 417 12.47 4.22 -46.30
C GLY A 417 12.04 4.88 -44.98
N VAL A 418 10.79 5.31 -44.86
CA VAL A 418 10.24 5.83 -43.62
C VAL A 418 9.54 4.73 -42.85
N THR A 419 9.93 4.50 -41.60
CA THR A 419 9.27 3.57 -40.69
C THR A 419 8.30 4.36 -39.78
N ASP A 420 7.08 3.86 -39.67
CA ASP A 420 6.08 4.45 -38.77
C ASP A 420 6.42 4.19 -37.30
N LYS A 421 5.83 4.97 -36.39
CA LYS A 421 6.04 4.89 -34.95
C LYS A 421 4.69 4.86 -34.23
N CYS A 422 4.57 3.99 -33.21
CA CYS A 422 3.47 4.14 -32.27
C CYS A 422 3.70 5.32 -31.31
N SER A 423 2.61 5.78 -30.70
CA SER A 423 2.66 6.77 -29.60
C SER A 423 1.77 6.32 -28.44
N LEU A 424 2.33 6.36 -27.24
CA LEU A 424 1.64 6.19 -25.98
C LEU A 424 1.89 7.45 -25.15
N SER A 425 0.83 8.12 -24.72
CA SER A 425 0.99 9.41 -24.02
C SER A 425 -0.08 9.61 -22.96
N ALA A 426 0.22 10.49 -22.01
CA ALA A 426 -0.71 10.94 -20.99
C ALA A 426 -0.54 12.43 -20.73
N VAL A 427 -1.65 13.15 -20.56
CA VAL A 427 -1.67 14.60 -20.34
C VAL A 427 -2.71 14.94 -19.28
N LEU A 428 -2.28 15.59 -18.20
CA LEU A 428 -3.13 16.26 -17.22
C LEU A 428 -3.15 17.76 -17.52
N TYR A 429 -4.33 18.35 -17.62
CA TYR A 429 -4.47 19.78 -17.87
C TYR A 429 -5.59 20.41 -17.06
N GLU A 430 -5.41 21.68 -16.68
CA GLU A 430 -6.37 22.46 -15.92
C GLU A 430 -7.49 22.99 -16.84
N VAL A 431 -8.73 22.97 -16.35
CA VAL A 431 -9.89 23.52 -17.03
C VAL A 431 -10.66 24.48 -16.14
N SER A 432 -11.33 25.47 -16.74
CA SER A 432 -12.16 26.43 -16.00
C SER A 432 -13.59 25.89 -15.73
N ASN A 433 -14.02 24.91 -16.52
CA ASN A 433 -15.30 24.21 -16.38
C ASN A 433 -15.23 22.85 -17.11
N GLU A 434 -16.18 21.96 -16.82
CA GLU A 434 -16.21 20.60 -17.36
C GLU A 434 -16.36 20.50 -18.89
N ASN A 435 -16.91 21.53 -19.55
CA ASN A 435 -17.08 21.54 -21.00
C ASN A 435 -15.81 21.96 -21.75
N GLU A 436 -14.85 22.55 -21.05
CA GLU A 436 -13.59 22.95 -21.65
C GLU A 436 -12.73 21.71 -21.95
N THR A 437 -12.11 21.69 -23.14
CA THR A 437 -11.30 20.54 -23.57
C THR A 437 -10.13 20.99 -24.44
N LEU A 438 -9.09 20.16 -24.53
CA LEU A 438 -8.01 20.29 -25.50
C LEU A 438 -8.26 19.37 -26.70
N TYR A 439 -7.76 19.79 -27.85
CA TYR A 439 -8.02 19.16 -29.14
C TYR A 439 -6.72 18.63 -29.79
N GLY A 440 -6.79 18.09 -30.99
CA GLY A 440 -5.67 17.50 -31.69
C GLY A 440 -4.50 18.45 -31.96
N ASP A 441 -4.77 19.75 -32.07
CA ASP A 441 -3.76 20.78 -32.36
C ASP A 441 -3.08 21.35 -31.11
N ASP A 442 -3.66 21.17 -29.92
CA ASP A 442 -3.16 21.81 -28.69
C ASP A 442 -2.89 20.86 -27.51
N ILE A 443 -3.31 19.59 -27.59
CA ILE A 443 -3.18 18.61 -26.47
C ILE A 443 -1.76 18.46 -25.94
N TYR A 444 -0.75 18.72 -26.74
CA TYR A 444 0.65 18.63 -26.32
C TYR A 444 1.35 19.99 -26.16
N ALA A 445 0.69 21.08 -26.54
CA ALA A 445 1.31 22.40 -26.61
C ALA A 445 0.62 23.47 -25.75
N SER A 446 -0.60 23.23 -25.26
CA SER A 446 -1.39 24.17 -24.47
C SER A 446 -0.67 24.61 -23.20
N ASP A 447 -0.84 25.88 -22.84
CA ASP A 447 -0.40 26.46 -21.57
C ASP A 447 -1.21 25.94 -20.36
N LYS A 448 -2.35 25.26 -20.59
CA LYS A 448 -3.18 24.61 -19.56
C LYS A 448 -2.58 23.32 -19.04
N ILE A 449 -1.60 22.74 -19.72
CA ILE A 449 -0.96 21.49 -19.32
C ILE A 449 -0.31 21.65 -17.95
N VAL A 450 -0.59 20.68 -17.06
CA VAL A 450 -0.04 20.59 -15.71
C VAL A 450 1.02 19.48 -15.64
N ALA A 451 0.73 18.33 -16.26
CA ALA A 451 1.72 17.25 -16.39
C ALA A 451 1.53 16.54 -17.74
N LYS A 452 2.62 16.05 -18.32
CA LYS A 452 2.55 15.25 -19.54
C LYS A 452 3.71 14.26 -19.65
N VAL A 453 3.49 13.24 -20.46
CA VAL A 453 4.50 12.28 -20.91
C VAL A 453 4.12 11.79 -22.31
N ILE A 454 5.11 11.61 -23.18
CA ILE A 454 4.95 11.06 -24.52
C ILE A 454 6.07 10.05 -24.73
N PHE A 455 5.68 8.84 -25.13
CA PHE A 455 6.57 7.76 -25.56
C PHE A 455 6.24 7.43 -27.01
N THR A 456 7.28 7.29 -27.86
CA THR A 456 7.14 6.86 -29.25
C THR A 456 8.18 5.78 -29.56
N SER A 457 7.81 4.80 -30.40
CA SER A 457 8.71 3.73 -30.79
C SER A 457 8.42 3.28 -32.24
N ASP A 458 9.47 3.05 -33.03
CA ASP A 458 9.46 2.41 -34.35
C ASP A 458 9.86 0.93 -34.28
N GLN A 459 10.17 0.45 -33.08
CA GLN A 459 10.62 -0.92 -32.87
C GLN A 459 9.46 -1.90 -32.98
N VAL A 460 9.70 -3.05 -33.66
CA VAL A 460 8.78 -4.18 -33.65
C VAL A 460 8.79 -4.80 -32.24
N VAL A 461 7.61 -4.96 -31.66
CA VAL A 461 7.40 -5.56 -30.34
C VAL A 461 6.41 -6.71 -30.51
N GLU A 462 6.94 -7.92 -30.71
CA GLU A 462 6.13 -9.12 -30.99
C GLU A 462 5.47 -9.70 -29.73
N GLU A 463 6.16 -9.60 -28.57
CA GLU A 463 5.66 -10.08 -27.28
C GLU A 463 5.23 -8.90 -26.41
N TYR A 464 4.22 -9.12 -25.56
CA TYR A 464 3.77 -8.09 -24.64
C TYR A 464 4.89 -7.57 -23.76
N THR A 465 5.22 -6.30 -23.97
CA THR A 465 6.30 -5.60 -23.27
C THR A 465 5.67 -4.56 -22.33
N PRO A 466 6.09 -4.52 -21.06
CA PRO A 466 5.58 -3.50 -20.15
C PRO A 466 6.01 -2.10 -20.58
N PHE A 467 5.10 -1.12 -20.41
CA PHE A 467 5.43 0.29 -20.51
C PHE A 467 5.16 1.02 -19.22
N GLU A 468 5.91 2.06 -18.97
CA GLU A 468 5.73 2.99 -17.85
C GLU A 468 5.88 4.42 -18.33
N LEU A 469 4.79 5.18 -18.26
CA LEU A 469 4.71 6.59 -18.62
C LEU A 469 4.71 7.44 -17.36
N ASN A 470 5.89 7.86 -16.89
CA ASN A 470 6.04 8.71 -15.72
C ASN A 470 5.68 10.16 -16.06
N LEU A 471 4.62 10.70 -15.46
CA LEU A 471 4.17 12.06 -15.72
C LEU A 471 5.20 13.09 -15.23
N LYS A 472 5.54 14.03 -16.09
CA LYS A 472 6.40 15.16 -15.77
C LYS A 472 5.54 16.40 -15.52
N TYR A 473 5.48 16.80 -14.26
CA TYR A 473 4.75 17.98 -13.83
C TYR A 473 5.53 19.25 -14.23
N VAL A 474 4.84 20.17 -14.90
CA VAL A 474 5.33 21.50 -15.27
C VAL A 474 4.66 22.60 -14.46
N LYS A 475 3.58 22.24 -13.73
CA LYS A 475 2.88 23.06 -12.74
C LYS A 475 2.56 22.22 -11.52
N GLU A 476 2.39 22.86 -10.37
CA GLU A 476 1.94 22.20 -9.15
C GLU A 476 0.47 21.78 -9.27
N TYR A 477 0.16 20.54 -8.81
CA TYR A 477 -1.22 20.07 -8.71
C TYR A 477 -1.91 20.73 -7.52
N ASN A 478 -3.13 21.23 -7.72
CA ASN A 478 -3.96 21.80 -6.66
C ASN A 478 -5.33 21.09 -6.65
N PRO A 479 -5.68 20.33 -5.60
CA PRO A 479 -6.93 19.57 -5.53
C PRO A 479 -8.22 20.41 -5.57
N GLU A 480 -8.10 21.75 -5.40
CA GLU A 480 -9.21 22.70 -5.47
C GLU A 480 -9.58 23.12 -6.91
N LYS A 481 -8.75 22.75 -7.88
CA LYS A 481 -8.94 23.08 -9.30
C LYS A 481 -9.59 21.93 -10.06
N LEU A 482 -10.17 22.25 -11.21
CA LEU A 482 -10.74 21.27 -12.12
C LEU A 482 -9.68 20.83 -13.14
N TYR A 483 -9.63 19.54 -13.38
CA TYR A 483 -8.70 18.93 -14.33
C TYR A 483 -9.41 17.96 -15.25
N LYS A 484 -8.82 17.79 -16.43
CA LYS A 484 -9.06 16.62 -17.29
C LYS A 484 -7.77 15.85 -17.49
N PHE A 485 -7.91 14.53 -17.61
CA PHE A 485 -6.81 13.63 -17.86
C PHE A 485 -7.06 12.83 -19.13
N ALA A 486 -6.13 12.92 -20.07
CA ALA A 486 -6.11 12.18 -21.33
C ALA A 486 -5.02 11.11 -21.27
N VAL A 487 -5.38 9.87 -21.61
CA VAL A 487 -4.44 8.81 -22.00
C VAL A 487 -4.71 8.57 -23.48
N ILE A 488 -3.67 8.58 -24.31
CA ILE A 488 -3.80 8.53 -25.76
C ILE A 488 -2.85 7.45 -26.30
N PHE A 489 -3.41 6.50 -27.03
CA PHE A 489 -2.69 5.46 -27.77
C PHE A 489 -2.92 5.63 -29.25
N SER A 490 -1.86 5.60 -30.05
CA SER A 490 -1.94 5.70 -31.50
C SER A 490 -1.00 4.72 -32.17
N ALA A 491 -1.47 4.00 -33.17
CA ALA A 491 -0.65 3.13 -34.01
C ALA A 491 0.31 3.92 -34.91
N SER A 492 0.03 5.21 -35.17
CA SER A 492 0.88 6.14 -35.94
C SER A 492 1.02 7.47 -35.21
N ALA A 493 2.22 7.77 -34.73
CA ALA A 493 2.49 8.95 -33.89
C ALA A 493 2.16 10.29 -34.57
N ASP A 494 2.39 10.39 -35.88
CA ASP A 494 2.13 11.60 -36.67
C ASP A 494 0.77 11.56 -37.37
N GLY A 495 -0.13 10.68 -36.95
CA GLY A 495 -1.46 10.50 -37.52
C GLY A 495 -2.33 11.75 -37.54
N ALA A 496 -2.23 12.60 -36.50
CA ALA A 496 -2.91 13.89 -36.46
C ALA A 496 -2.46 14.85 -37.58
N ALA A 497 -1.23 14.74 -38.05
CA ALA A 497 -0.70 15.48 -39.21
C ALA A 497 -0.91 14.72 -40.53
N TYR A 498 -1.73 13.67 -40.54
CA TYR A 498 -2.01 12.82 -41.69
C TYR A 498 -0.76 12.09 -42.26
N ASN A 499 0.21 11.79 -41.40
CA ASN A 499 1.38 10.98 -41.73
C ASN A 499 1.26 9.63 -41.02
N ALA A 500 1.15 8.55 -41.77
CA ALA A 500 0.95 7.22 -41.20
C ALA A 500 1.28 6.11 -42.20
N ALA A 501 1.59 4.91 -41.71
CA ALA A 501 1.71 3.73 -42.57
C ALA A 501 0.46 2.85 -42.47
N VAL A 502 0.02 2.36 -43.63
CA VAL A 502 -1.06 1.37 -43.71
C VAL A 502 -0.66 0.09 -42.98
N GLY A 503 -1.53 -0.37 -42.09
CA GLY A 503 -1.30 -1.62 -41.34
C GLY A 503 -0.39 -1.47 -40.11
N SER A 504 0.05 -0.24 -39.75
CA SER A 504 0.67 -0.02 -38.43
C SER A 504 -0.30 -0.45 -37.33
N LYS A 505 0.14 -1.36 -36.45
CA LYS A 505 -0.72 -1.99 -35.47
C LYS A 505 -0.13 -1.91 -34.06
N LEU A 506 -0.88 -1.31 -33.16
CA LEU A 506 -0.60 -1.22 -31.73
C LEU A 506 -1.66 -2.02 -30.97
N VAL A 507 -1.25 -2.88 -30.07
CA VAL A 507 -2.15 -3.56 -29.13
C VAL A 507 -1.76 -3.16 -27.73
N VAL A 508 -2.74 -2.82 -26.88
CA VAL A 508 -2.51 -2.48 -25.48
C VAL A 508 -3.43 -3.28 -24.57
N ASP A 509 -2.92 -3.62 -23.38
CA ASP A 509 -3.64 -4.41 -22.40
C ASP A 509 -3.22 -4.03 -20.97
N ASN A 510 -4.10 -4.30 -19.98
CA ASN A 510 -3.86 -4.08 -18.55
C ASN A 510 -3.33 -2.68 -18.24
N VAL A 511 -3.97 -1.66 -18.79
CA VAL A 511 -3.59 -0.26 -18.56
C VAL A 511 -4.01 0.16 -17.16
N ALA A 512 -3.11 0.79 -16.42
CA ALA A 512 -3.37 1.29 -15.08
C ALA A 512 -2.88 2.73 -14.90
N ILE A 513 -3.73 3.60 -14.36
CA ILE A 513 -3.36 4.95 -13.93
C ILE A 513 -3.08 4.89 -12.44
N ILE A 514 -1.86 5.20 -12.04
CA ILE A 514 -1.42 5.21 -10.64
C ILE A 514 -1.43 6.65 -10.15
N ASN A 515 -2.17 6.89 -9.08
CA ASN A 515 -2.33 8.19 -8.46
C ASN A 515 -1.57 8.24 -7.12
N LYS A 516 -1.26 9.46 -6.70
CA LYS A 516 -0.63 9.74 -5.41
C LYS A 516 -1.56 9.46 -4.25
#